data_a4bedba77ab16aba7a8778a1337f1a56
#
_entry.id   a4bedba77ab16aba7a8778a1337f1a56
#
_cell.length_a   1.000
_cell.length_b   1.000
_cell.length_c   1.000
_cell.angle_alpha   90.00
_cell.angle_beta   90.00
_cell.angle_gamma   90.00
#
_symmetry.space_group_name_H-M   'P 1'
#
loop_
_entity.id
_entity.type
_entity.pdbx_description
1 polymer ?
#
loop_
_entity_poly.entity_id
_entity_poly.type
_entity_poly.pdbx_seq_one_letter_code
_entity_poly.pdbx_strand_id
1 'polypeptide(L)'
;MPRTPKDLDAVQLVFDFDSTIVSVEGLDELARIALADDPDRERTVEAIEAITRDGMSGAIGIDESLRRRLAMLTIERKHVDAVVRLLRKRLSPSFRRHAAAVKRNAGRIHVVSSGFREYVEPVCRDLGIPPERIHCNSLSWKGQRVAGFDASSLLAKPGGKARAVRALRLPGRVVAIGDGITDAEIRDDGAAHEFVAYCENVERESVVARADRVARSVDEVLWLYRLP
;
A
#
# COMPACT_ATOMS: atom_id res chain seq x y z
N MET A 1 28.19 2.48 10.79
CA MET A 1 28.91 3.67 10.33
C MET A 1 28.22 4.90 10.91
N PRO A 2 28.91 5.94 11.37
CA PRO A 2 28.29 7.18 11.82
C PRO A 2 27.59 7.87 10.63
N ARG A 3 26.38 8.40 10.87
CA ARG A 3 25.59 9.13 9.87
C ARG A 3 26.30 10.45 9.52
N THR A 4 26.36 10.79 8.25
CA THR A 4 26.88 12.09 7.81
C THR A 4 25.83 13.18 8.02
N PRO A 5 26.18 14.47 8.19
CA PRO A 5 25.21 15.56 8.30
C PRO A 5 24.23 15.62 7.12
N LYS A 6 24.64 15.23 5.90
CA LYS A 6 23.76 15.14 4.72
C LYS A 6 22.67 14.05 4.82
N ASP A 7 22.89 13.01 5.65
CA ASP A 7 21.91 11.95 5.84
C ASP A 7 20.75 12.41 6.77
N LEU A 8 20.99 13.42 7.60
CA LEU A 8 20.00 13.96 8.53
C LEU A 8 18.96 14.86 7.83
N ASP A 9 19.33 15.48 6.70
CA ASP A 9 18.43 16.32 5.90
C ASP A 9 17.72 15.54 4.78
N ALA A 10 18.02 14.24 4.63
CA ALA A 10 17.44 13.40 3.60
C ALA A 10 15.98 13.06 3.91
N VAL A 11 15.07 13.46 3.02
CA VAL A 11 13.66 13.05 3.12
C VAL A 11 13.50 11.61 2.67
N GLN A 12 12.77 10.81 3.45
CA GLN A 12 12.32 9.46 3.12
C GLN A 12 10.81 9.49 2.92
N LEU A 13 10.36 9.08 1.76
CA LEU A 13 8.93 9.00 1.40
C LEU A 13 8.43 7.59 1.64
N VAL A 14 7.39 7.44 2.43
CA VAL A 14 6.73 6.16 2.73
C VAL A 14 5.36 6.19 2.09
N PHE A 15 5.21 5.55 0.94
CA PHE A 15 3.95 5.47 0.21
C PHE A 15 3.14 4.24 0.61
N ASP A 16 1.83 4.40 0.69
CA ASP A 16 0.89 3.29 0.55
C ASP A 16 0.86 2.79 -0.90
N PHE A 17 0.23 1.64 -1.13
CA PHE A 17 0.12 1.02 -2.44
C PHE A 17 -1.28 1.14 -3.04
N ASP A 18 -2.29 0.55 -2.37
CA ASP A 18 -3.67 0.51 -2.82
C ASP A 18 -4.26 1.92 -2.81
N SER A 19 -5.08 2.27 -3.79
CA SER A 19 -5.64 3.62 -3.99
C SER A 19 -4.63 4.79 -4.00
N THR A 20 -3.31 4.48 -3.90
CA THR A 20 -2.20 5.46 -3.91
C THR A 20 -1.29 5.23 -5.12
N ILE A 21 -0.43 4.20 -5.15
CA ILE A 21 0.41 3.85 -6.32
C ILE A 21 -0.44 3.25 -7.44
N VAL A 22 -1.43 2.45 -7.08
CA VAL A 22 -2.46 1.96 -8.01
C VAL A 22 -3.81 2.60 -7.68
N SER A 23 -4.70 2.71 -8.67
CA SER A 23 -6.00 3.37 -8.54
C SER A 23 -7.12 2.48 -8.02
N VAL A 24 -6.80 1.31 -7.48
CA VAL A 24 -7.75 0.27 -7.04
C VAL A 24 -7.24 -0.44 -5.79
N GLU A 25 -8.12 -1.21 -5.14
CA GLU A 25 -7.79 -2.12 -4.03
C GLU A 25 -7.34 -3.48 -4.59
N GLY A 26 -6.08 -3.84 -4.41
CA GLY A 26 -5.47 -5.03 -5.04
C GLY A 26 -6.12 -6.34 -4.63
N LEU A 27 -6.52 -6.50 -3.35
CA LEU A 27 -7.20 -7.70 -2.88
C LEU A 27 -8.62 -7.81 -3.42
N ASP A 28 -9.34 -6.69 -3.62
CA ASP A 28 -10.68 -6.69 -4.19
C ASP A 28 -10.63 -7.06 -5.69
N GLU A 29 -9.62 -6.57 -6.41
CA GLU A 29 -9.40 -6.98 -7.81
C GLU A 29 -8.98 -8.46 -7.91
N LEU A 30 -8.16 -8.95 -6.98
CA LEU A 30 -7.82 -10.38 -6.89
C LEU A 30 -9.09 -11.22 -6.63
N ALA A 31 -9.99 -10.75 -5.78
CA ALA A 31 -11.28 -11.40 -5.53
C ALA A 31 -12.14 -11.46 -6.79
N ARG A 32 -12.28 -10.36 -7.54
CA ARG A 32 -13.02 -10.32 -8.81
C ARG A 32 -12.49 -11.32 -9.83
N ILE A 33 -11.15 -11.49 -9.87
CA ILE A 33 -10.49 -12.45 -10.76
C ILE A 33 -10.71 -13.88 -10.27
N ALA A 34 -10.55 -14.15 -8.98
CA ALA A 34 -10.70 -15.50 -8.42
C ALA A 34 -12.14 -16.01 -8.50
N LEU A 35 -13.12 -15.11 -8.49
CA LEU A 35 -14.54 -15.42 -8.59
C LEU A 35 -15.11 -15.28 -10.01
N ALA A 36 -14.27 -15.22 -11.06
CA ALA A 36 -14.74 -14.95 -12.41
C ALA A 36 -15.81 -15.93 -12.90
N ASP A 37 -15.69 -17.20 -12.52
CA ASP A 37 -16.56 -18.30 -12.90
C ASP A 37 -17.53 -18.71 -11.77
N ASP A 38 -17.60 -17.95 -10.67
CA ASP A 38 -18.47 -18.25 -9.54
C ASP A 38 -19.90 -17.73 -9.80
N PRO A 39 -20.95 -18.55 -9.68
CA PRO A 39 -22.33 -18.12 -9.90
C PRO A 39 -22.79 -17.04 -8.90
N ASP A 40 -22.23 -17.00 -7.68
CA ASP A 40 -22.52 -16.01 -6.64
C ASP A 40 -21.51 -14.84 -6.64
N ARG A 41 -20.76 -14.66 -7.72
CA ARG A 41 -19.67 -13.67 -7.85
C ARG A 41 -20.06 -12.28 -7.35
N GLU A 42 -21.14 -11.72 -7.87
CA GLU A 42 -21.55 -10.35 -7.55
C GLU A 42 -21.79 -10.16 -6.05
N ARG A 43 -22.56 -11.06 -5.46
CA ARG A 43 -22.85 -11.05 -4.04
C ARG A 43 -21.60 -11.19 -3.18
N THR A 44 -20.69 -12.09 -3.58
CA THR A 44 -19.44 -12.33 -2.84
C THR A 44 -18.48 -11.14 -2.95
N VAL A 45 -18.39 -10.54 -4.14
CA VAL A 45 -17.58 -9.32 -4.35
C VAL A 45 -18.12 -8.15 -3.52
N GLU A 46 -19.42 -7.91 -3.52
CA GLU A 46 -20.05 -6.85 -2.69
C GLU A 46 -19.74 -7.04 -1.20
N ALA A 47 -19.82 -8.29 -0.72
CA ALA A 47 -19.50 -8.61 0.68
C ALA A 47 -18.01 -8.33 1.00
N ILE A 48 -17.11 -8.68 0.09
CA ILE A 48 -15.65 -8.41 0.22
C ILE A 48 -15.39 -6.90 0.25
N GLU A 49 -16.01 -6.14 -0.65
CA GLU A 49 -15.87 -4.68 -0.70
C GLU A 49 -16.44 -4.00 0.56
N ALA A 50 -17.53 -4.52 1.12
CA ALA A 50 -18.07 -4.04 2.39
C ALA A 50 -17.06 -4.25 3.52
N ILE A 51 -16.43 -5.44 3.62
CA ILE A 51 -15.38 -5.73 4.59
C ILE A 51 -14.15 -4.82 4.37
N THR A 52 -13.81 -4.51 3.11
CA THR A 52 -12.74 -3.56 2.78
C THR A 52 -13.07 -2.17 3.32
N ARG A 53 -14.29 -1.66 3.06
CA ARG A 53 -14.74 -0.35 3.58
C ARG A 53 -14.70 -0.30 5.11
N ASP A 54 -15.15 -1.35 5.79
CA ASP A 54 -15.13 -1.44 7.26
C ASP A 54 -13.69 -1.41 7.80
N GLY A 55 -12.76 -2.11 7.13
CA GLY A 55 -11.33 -2.06 7.46
C GLY A 55 -10.72 -0.68 7.25
N MET A 56 -11.05 -0.01 6.13
CA MET A 56 -10.56 1.33 5.80
C MET A 56 -11.09 2.42 6.73
N SER A 57 -12.32 2.27 7.24
CA SER A 57 -12.92 3.18 8.23
C SER A 57 -12.45 2.93 9.65
N GLY A 58 -11.76 1.80 9.90
CA GLY A 58 -11.34 1.37 11.24
C GLY A 58 -12.45 0.68 12.04
N ALA A 59 -13.61 0.38 11.45
CA ALA A 59 -14.70 -0.34 12.11
C ALA A 59 -14.31 -1.78 12.50
N ILE A 60 -13.43 -2.40 11.72
CA ILE A 60 -12.80 -3.70 12.04
C ILE A 60 -11.29 -3.62 11.88
N GLY A 61 -10.55 -4.48 12.62
CA GLY A 61 -9.10 -4.56 12.50
C GLY A 61 -8.66 -5.14 11.15
N ILE A 62 -7.47 -4.74 10.69
CA ILE A 62 -6.91 -5.21 9.41
C ILE A 62 -6.75 -6.74 9.38
N ASP A 63 -6.36 -7.36 10.48
CA ASP A 63 -6.21 -8.81 10.59
C ASP A 63 -7.52 -9.56 10.40
N GLU A 64 -8.61 -9.03 10.95
CA GLU A 64 -9.95 -9.57 10.76
C GLU A 64 -10.44 -9.34 9.33
N SER A 65 -10.25 -8.15 8.79
CA SER A 65 -10.57 -7.83 7.41
C SER A 65 -9.86 -8.78 6.43
N LEU A 66 -8.56 -8.99 6.58
CA LEU A 66 -7.79 -9.91 5.73
C LEU A 66 -8.29 -11.36 5.86
N ARG A 67 -8.52 -11.85 7.09
CA ARG A 67 -9.03 -13.21 7.32
C ARG A 67 -10.40 -13.43 6.69
N ARG A 68 -11.35 -12.52 6.91
CA ARG A 68 -12.70 -12.63 6.36
C ARG A 68 -12.68 -12.65 4.85
N ARG A 69 -11.96 -11.73 4.21
CA ARG A 69 -11.90 -11.64 2.75
C ARG A 69 -11.24 -12.87 2.13
N LEU A 70 -10.10 -13.34 2.67
CA LEU A 70 -9.43 -14.53 2.15
C LEU A 70 -10.24 -15.82 2.36
N ALA A 71 -11.01 -15.93 3.45
CA ALA A 71 -11.86 -17.09 3.71
C ALA A 71 -13.00 -17.27 2.68
N MET A 72 -13.38 -16.20 1.98
CA MET A 72 -14.39 -16.22 0.93
C MET A 72 -13.84 -16.59 -0.44
N LEU A 73 -12.53 -16.83 -0.57
CA LEU A 73 -11.85 -16.94 -1.86
C LEU A 73 -11.06 -18.24 -1.98
N THR A 74 -11.11 -18.84 -3.16
CA THR A 74 -10.16 -19.86 -3.58
C THR A 74 -9.16 -19.25 -4.55
N ILE A 75 -8.01 -18.82 -4.03
CA ILE A 75 -6.98 -18.13 -4.81
C ILE A 75 -5.91 -19.11 -5.26
N GLU A 76 -5.58 -19.09 -6.54
CA GLU A 76 -4.48 -19.84 -7.15
C GLU A 76 -3.41 -18.88 -7.72
N ARG A 77 -2.20 -19.38 -7.99
CA ARG A 77 -1.10 -18.57 -8.58
C ARG A 77 -1.52 -17.84 -9.84
N LYS A 78 -2.29 -18.51 -10.74
CA LYS A 78 -2.81 -17.88 -11.97
C LYS A 78 -3.63 -16.62 -11.71
N HIS A 79 -4.38 -16.57 -10.59
CA HIS A 79 -5.17 -15.40 -10.20
C HIS A 79 -4.26 -14.25 -9.74
N VAL A 80 -3.19 -14.57 -9.00
CA VAL A 80 -2.17 -13.60 -8.61
C VAL A 80 -1.44 -13.05 -9.83
N ASP A 81 -1.05 -13.90 -10.78
CA ASP A 81 -0.43 -13.44 -12.03
C ASP A 81 -1.38 -12.54 -12.84
N ALA A 82 -2.68 -12.84 -12.82
CA ALA A 82 -3.68 -12.04 -13.51
C ALA A 82 -3.89 -10.67 -12.83
N VAL A 83 -3.95 -10.62 -11.49
CA VAL A 83 -4.07 -9.34 -10.78
C VAL A 83 -2.83 -8.47 -10.95
N VAL A 84 -1.61 -9.04 -10.99
CA VAL A 84 -0.38 -8.28 -11.29
C VAL A 84 -0.49 -7.61 -12.66
N ARG A 85 -0.94 -8.34 -13.70
CA ARG A 85 -1.15 -7.76 -15.04
C ARG A 85 -2.21 -6.65 -15.04
N LEU A 86 -3.25 -6.80 -14.24
CA LEU A 86 -4.28 -5.78 -14.09
C LEU A 86 -3.74 -4.54 -13.37
N LEU A 87 -3.07 -4.71 -12.21
CA LEU A 87 -2.53 -3.61 -11.41
C LEU A 87 -1.49 -2.77 -12.17
N ARG A 88 -0.68 -3.38 -13.03
CA ARG A 88 0.20 -2.67 -13.97
C ARG A 88 -0.56 -1.69 -14.87
N LYS A 89 -1.77 -2.06 -15.30
CA LYS A 89 -2.66 -1.19 -16.09
C LYS A 89 -3.41 -0.17 -15.24
N ARG A 90 -3.48 -0.40 -13.93
CA ARG A 90 -4.16 0.43 -12.95
C ARG A 90 -3.19 1.31 -12.14
N LEU A 91 -1.95 1.47 -12.59
CA LEU A 91 -1.07 2.49 -12.02
C LEU A 91 -1.76 3.85 -12.04
N SER A 92 -1.70 4.56 -10.94
CA SER A 92 -2.21 5.94 -10.84
C SER A 92 -1.63 6.79 -11.97
N PRO A 93 -2.44 7.64 -12.61
CA PRO A 93 -2.02 8.38 -13.81
C PRO A 93 -0.71 9.15 -13.63
N SER A 94 -0.48 9.77 -12.47
CA SER A 94 0.75 10.50 -12.19
C SER A 94 1.96 9.57 -12.06
N PHE A 95 1.84 8.43 -11.38
CA PHE A 95 2.91 7.43 -11.29
C PHE A 95 3.32 6.89 -12.65
N ARG A 96 2.35 6.69 -13.54
CA ARG A 96 2.63 6.27 -14.93
C ARG A 96 3.36 7.36 -15.69
N ARG A 97 2.89 8.60 -15.59
CA ARG A 97 3.45 9.78 -16.28
C ARG A 97 4.86 10.10 -15.81
N HIS A 98 5.10 10.00 -14.49
CA HIS A 98 6.35 10.37 -13.83
C HIS A 98 7.21 9.18 -13.38
N ALA A 99 7.02 7.98 -13.99
CA ALA A 99 7.76 6.77 -13.63
C ALA A 99 9.29 6.95 -13.63
N ALA A 100 9.82 7.75 -14.55
CA ALA A 100 11.25 8.06 -14.60
C ALA A 100 11.71 8.88 -13.38
N ALA A 101 10.92 9.82 -12.88
CA ALA A 101 11.22 10.59 -11.68
C ALA A 101 11.11 9.70 -10.43
N VAL A 102 10.08 8.86 -10.34
CA VAL A 102 9.95 7.85 -9.26
C VAL A 102 11.20 6.97 -9.22
N LYS A 103 11.62 6.43 -10.36
CA LYS A 103 12.82 5.58 -10.48
C LYS A 103 14.10 6.31 -10.04
N ARG A 104 14.30 7.57 -10.44
CA ARG A 104 15.45 8.36 -9.99
C ARG A 104 15.49 8.53 -8.48
N ASN A 105 14.32 8.64 -7.85
CA ASN A 105 14.17 8.83 -6.41
C ASN A 105 13.92 7.53 -5.63
N ALA A 106 14.00 6.35 -6.27
CA ALA A 106 13.70 5.06 -5.64
C ALA A 106 14.52 4.77 -4.37
N GLY A 107 15.74 5.34 -4.28
CA GLY A 107 16.56 5.28 -3.07
C GLY A 107 16.00 6.04 -1.86
N ARG A 108 14.96 6.85 -2.02
CA ARG A 108 14.26 7.61 -0.96
C ARG A 108 12.80 7.21 -0.79
N ILE A 109 12.31 6.27 -1.60
CA ILE A 109 10.93 5.80 -1.59
C ILE A 109 10.87 4.44 -0.92
N HIS A 110 9.99 4.30 0.06
CA HIS A 110 9.57 3.04 0.65
C HIS A 110 8.09 2.83 0.34
N VAL A 111 7.70 1.59 0.14
CA VAL A 111 6.27 1.21 0.04
C VAL A 111 5.92 0.41 1.27
N VAL A 112 4.88 0.83 1.99
CA VAL A 112 4.39 0.16 3.20
C VAL A 112 2.90 -0.09 3.04
N SER A 113 2.53 -1.31 2.72
CA SER A 113 1.16 -1.70 2.36
C SER A 113 0.67 -2.90 3.16
N SER A 114 -0.61 -2.90 3.49
CA SER A 114 -1.30 -4.08 4.03
C SER A 114 -1.67 -5.12 2.94
N GLY A 115 -1.40 -4.82 1.67
CA GLY A 115 -1.52 -5.74 0.55
C GLY A 115 -0.48 -6.87 0.60
N PHE A 116 -0.51 -7.76 -0.40
CA PHE A 116 0.36 -8.93 -0.43
C PHE A 116 1.52 -8.76 -1.40
N ARG A 117 2.70 -9.19 -0.97
CA ARG A 117 3.98 -9.12 -1.69
C ARG A 117 3.87 -9.65 -3.11
N GLU A 118 3.11 -10.71 -3.27
CA GLU A 118 2.94 -11.43 -4.54
C GLU A 118 2.40 -10.55 -5.66
N TYR A 119 1.66 -9.47 -5.34
CA TYR A 119 1.21 -8.52 -6.34
C TYR A 119 1.75 -7.09 -6.15
N VAL A 120 2.08 -6.69 -4.93
CA VAL A 120 2.65 -5.36 -4.65
C VAL A 120 4.06 -5.25 -5.23
N GLU A 121 4.93 -6.23 -4.92
CA GLU A 121 6.35 -6.15 -5.29
C GLU A 121 6.58 -6.10 -6.81
N PRO A 122 5.95 -6.94 -7.66
CA PRO A 122 6.15 -6.88 -9.11
C PRO A 122 5.81 -5.51 -9.70
N VAL A 123 4.72 -4.87 -9.22
CA VAL A 123 4.28 -3.56 -9.73
C VAL A 123 5.25 -2.46 -9.28
N CYS A 124 5.68 -2.46 -8.03
CA CYS A 124 6.63 -1.47 -7.50
C CYS A 124 8.03 -1.59 -8.15
N ARG A 125 8.46 -2.82 -8.46
CA ARG A 125 9.73 -3.06 -9.17
C ARG A 125 9.73 -2.48 -10.58
N ASP A 126 8.60 -2.51 -11.28
CA ASP A 126 8.47 -1.87 -12.59
C ASP A 126 8.69 -0.35 -12.50
N LEU A 127 8.37 0.27 -11.36
CA LEU A 127 8.68 1.68 -11.06
C LEU A 127 10.12 1.91 -10.60
N GLY A 128 10.94 0.85 -10.53
CA GLY A 128 12.33 0.91 -10.11
C GLY A 128 12.54 0.89 -8.60
N ILE A 129 11.49 0.67 -7.80
CA ILE A 129 11.61 0.55 -6.34
C ILE A 129 12.17 -0.84 -6.02
N PRO A 130 13.33 -0.93 -5.33
CA PRO A 130 13.95 -2.22 -5.08
C PRO A 130 13.24 -2.99 -3.95
N PRO A 131 13.31 -4.36 -3.95
CA PRO A 131 12.55 -5.22 -3.02
C PRO A 131 12.74 -4.91 -1.54
N GLU A 132 13.94 -4.50 -1.14
CA GLU A 132 14.27 -4.14 0.25
C GLU A 132 13.57 -2.86 0.75
N ARG A 133 12.92 -2.12 -0.15
CA ARG A 133 12.12 -0.93 0.15
C ARG A 133 10.61 -1.17 0.03
N ILE A 134 10.21 -2.43 -0.19
CA ILE A 134 8.81 -2.83 -0.35
C ILE A 134 8.43 -3.71 0.84
N HIS A 135 7.60 -3.18 1.72
CA HIS A 135 7.16 -3.80 2.95
C HIS A 135 5.65 -4.08 2.85
N CYS A 136 5.29 -5.34 2.83
CA CYS A 136 3.91 -5.79 2.66
C CYS A 136 3.72 -7.18 3.28
N ASN A 137 2.47 -7.60 3.43
CA ASN A 137 2.15 -8.94 3.87
C ASN A 137 2.58 -9.99 2.83
N SER A 138 2.56 -11.26 3.21
CA SER A 138 2.86 -12.38 2.31
C SER A 138 1.75 -13.43 2.41
N LEU A 139 1.38 -14.00 1.26
CA LEU A 139 0.48 -15.12 1.20
C LEU A 139 1.18 -16.41 1.63
N SER A 140 0.46 -17.27 2.34
CA SER A 140 0.91 -18.63 2.64
C SER A 140 0.34 -19.59 1.58
N TRP A 141 1.18 -20.52 1.10
CA TRP A 141 0.83 -21.39 -0.02
C TRP A 141 0.79 -22.86 0.36
N LYS A 142 -0.20 -23.59 -0.16
CA LYS A 142 -0.23 -25.05 -0.18
C LYS A 142 -0.30 -25.52 -1.65
N GLY A 143 0.83 -25.89 -2.20
CA GLY A 143 0.96 -26.15 -3.64
C GLY A 143 0.66 -24.89 -4.47
N GLN A 144 -0.36 -24.97 -5.32
CA GLN A 144 -0.78 -23.85 -6.20
C GLN A 144 -1.84 -22.94 -5.57
N ARG A 145 -2.36 -23.28 -4.37
CA ARG A 145 -3.45 -22.56 -3.72
C ARG A 145 -2.96 -21.77 -2.52
N VAL A 146 -3.56 -20.60 -2.30
CA VAL A 146 -3.40 -19.82 -1.08
C VAL A 146 -4.05 -20.59 0.07
N ALA A 147 -3.30 -20.75 1.17
CA ALA A 147 -3.76 -21.35 2.41
C ALA A 147 -4.03 -20.33 3.51
N GLY A 148 -3.68 -19.06 3.27
CA GLY A 148 -3.81 -17.97 4.22
C GLY A 148 -2.72 -16.92 4.00
N PHE A 149 -2.28 -16.25 5.06
CA PHE A 149 -1.22 -15.26 5.04
C PHE A 149 -0.37 -15.35 6.31
N ASP A 150 0.80 -14.69 6.30
CA ASP A 150 1.66 -14.58 7.48
C ASP A 150 1.01 -13.67 8.54
N ALA A 151 0.30 -14.27 9.48
CA ALA A 151 -0.35 -13.56 10.59
C ALA A 151 0.65 -12.97 11.61
N SER A 152 1.94 -13.31 11.53
CA SER A 152 3.00 -12.73 12.39
C SER A 152 3.44 -11.36 11.90
N SER A 153 3.17 -11.02 10.62
CA SER A 153 3.49 -9.74 10.00
C SER A 153 2.92 -8.56 10.81
N LEU A 154 3.73 -7.53 11.02
CA LEU A 154 3.27 -6.28 11.62
C LEU A 154 2.14 -5.65 10.80
N LEU A 155 2.24 -5.72 9.47
CA LEU A 155 1.29 -5.10 8.53
C LEU A 155 -0.07 -5.81 8.48
N ALA A 156 -0.15 -7.01 9.07
CA ALA A 156 -1.39 -7.73 9.25
C ALA A 156 -2.08 -7.44 10.61
N LYS A 157 -1.65 -6.42 11.35
CA LYS A 157 -2.15 -6.11 12.70
C LYS A 157 -2.56 -4.64 12.82
N PRO A 158 -3.53 -4.29 13.67
CA PRO A 158 -3.89 -2.90 13.96
C PRO A 158 -2.65 -2.06 14.34
N GLY A 159 -2.53 -0.84 13.80
CA GLY A 159 -1.35 0.04 13.98
C GLY A 159 -0.07 -0.51 13.33
N GLY A 160 -0.20 -1.49 12.44
CA GLY A 160 0.93 -2.22 11.86
C GLY A 160 1.81 -1.37 10.96
N LYS A 161 1.25 -0.45 10.17
CA LYS A 161 2.02 0.45 9.32
C LYS A 161 2.97 1.32 10.15
N ALA A 162 2.49 1.93 11.23
CA ALA A 162 3.33 2.74 12.12
C ALA A 162 4.47 1.93 12.75
N ARG A 163 4.16 0.72 13.25
CA ARG A 163 5.19 -0.16 13.82
C ARG A 163 6.20 -0.61 12.78
N ALA A 164 5.76 -0.94 11.56
CA ALA A 164 6.64 -1.32 10.47
C ALA A 164 7.59 -0.17 10.12
N VAL A 165 7.07 1.03 9.91
CA VAL A 165 7.89 2.23 9.59
C VAL A 165 8.89 2.52 10.71
N ARG A 166 8.47 2.47 11.98
CA ARG A 166 9.38 2.65 13.12
C ARG A 166 10.51 1.61 13.14
N ALA A 167 10.21 0.36 12.81
CA ALA A 167 11.20 -0.72 12.76
C ALA A 167 12.25 -0.52 11.67
N LEU A 168 11.93 0.19 10.59
CA LEU A 168 12.87 0.51 9.50
C LEU A 168 13.98 1.46 9.94
N ARG A 169 13.78 2.24 11.00
CA ARG A 169 14.77 3.22 11.51
C ARG A 169 15.32 4.13 10.41
N LEU A 170 14.42 4.63 9.56
CA LEU A 170 14.77 5.44 8.41
C LEU A 170 15.56 6.69 8.84
N PRO A 171 16.60 7.08 8.09
CA PRO A 171 17.37 8.28 8.38
C PRO A 171 16.63 9.55 7.94
N GLY A 172 16.85 10.67 8.63
CA GLY A 172 16.32 11.97 8.25
C GLY A 172 14.84 12.14 8.48
N ARG A 173 14.21 12.98 7.67
CA ARG A 173 12.78 13.28 7.76
C ARG A 173 11.97 12.21 7.06
N VAL A 174 11.07 11.55 7.77
CA VAL A 174 10.14 10.54 7.23
C VAL A 174 8.79 11.20 6.96
N VAL A 175 8.25 10.99 5.77
CA VAL A 175 6.93 11.48 5.34
C VAL A 175 6.07 10.29 4.95
N ALA A 176 4.93 10.13 5.61
CA ALA A 176 3.91 9.15 5.24
C ALA A 176 3.00 9.72 4.15
N ILE A 177 2.68 8.95 3.13
CA ILE A 177 1.85 9.36 1.99
C ILE A 177 0.86 8.23 1.69
N GLY A 178 -0.42 8.53 1.76
CA GLY A 178 -1.48 7.55 1.50
C GLY A 178 -2.87 8.16 1.56
N ASP A 179 -3.88 7.34 1.29
CA ASP A 179 -5.28 7.75 1.20
C ASP A 179 -6.13 7.26 2.39
N GLY A 180 -5.52 6.50 3.31
CA GLY A 180 -6.17 5.82 4.43
C GLY A 180 -5.86 6.40 5.82
N ILE A 181 -6.73 6.10 6.78
CA ILE A 181 -6.52 6.44 8.20
C ILE A 181 -5.24 5.78 8.74
N THR A 182 -4.95 4.56 8.31
CA THR A 182 -3.75 3.82 8.73
C THR A 182 -2.44 4.47 8.28
N ASP A 183 -2.47 5.33 7.24
CA ASP A 183 -1.32 6.11 6.80
C ASP A 183 -1.13 7.34 7.70
N ALA A 184 -2.23 8.01 8.09
CA ALA A 184 -2.20 9.09 9.06
C ALA A 184 -1.66 8.60 10.42
N GLU A 185 -2.02 7.39 10.85
CA GLU A 185 -1.54 6.76 12.08
C GLU A 185 -0.01 6.64 12.12
N ILE A 186 0.68 6.53 10.97
CA ILE A 186 2.15 6.48 10.93
C ILE A 186 2.73 7.75 11.54
N ARG A 187 2.15 8.93 11.22
CA ARG A 187 2.55 10.22 11.79
C ARG A 187 2.06 10.37 13.23
N ASP A 188 0.83 10.03 13.51
CA ASP A 188 0.22 10.21 14.83
C ASP A 188 0.93 9.37 15.91
N ASP A 189 1.40 8.18 15.54
CA ASP A 189 2.25 7.34 16.40
C ASP A 189 3.72 7.80 16.47
N GLY A 190 4.09 8.88 15.76
CA GLY A 190 5.46 9.41 15.73
C GLY A 190 6.46 8.56 14.96
N ALA A 191 6.01 7.68 14.04
CA ALA A 191 6.88 6.93 13.13
C ALA A 191 7.21 7.72 11.86
N ALA A 192 6.41 8.76 11.53
CA ALA A 192 6.71 9.76 10.53
C ALA A 192 6.65 11.17 11.13
N HIS A 193 7.29 12.13 10.47
CA HIS A 193 7.32 13.54 10.87
C HIS A 193 6.17 14.32 10.25
N GLU A 194 5.60 13.81 9.17
CA GLU A 194 4.55 14.46 8.39
C GLU A 194 3.69 13.41 7.70
N PHE A 195 2.41 13.72 7.52
CA PHE A 195 1.47 12.93 6.74
C PHE A 195 0.91 13.77 5.59
N VAL A 196 0.99 13.23 4.38
CA VAL A 196 0.39 13.79 3.17
C VAL A 196 -0.78 12.93 2.76
N ALA A 197 -1.99 13.48 2.78
CA ALA A 197 -3.15 12.81 2.19
C ALA A 197 -3.01 12.79 0.66
N TYR A 198 -2.99 11.59 0.09
CA TYR A 198 -2.86 11.40 -1.35
C TYR A 198 -4.24 11.25 -1.99
N CYS A 199 -4.65 12.24 -2.76
CA CYS A 199 -6.02 12.40 -3.25
C CYS A 199 -6.15 12.30 -4.78
N GLU A 200 -5.26 11.58 -5.47
CA GLU A 200 -5.36 11.39 -6.93
C GLU A 200 -6.51 10.46 -7.31
N ASN A 201 -6.70 9.38 -6.56
CA ASN A 201 -7.69 8.34 -6.88
C ASN A 201 -8.92 8.41 -5.99
N VAL A 202 -8.72 8.70 -4.70
CA VAL A 202 -9.79 8.78 -3.70
C VAL A 202 -9.49 9.96 -2.77
N GLU A 203 -10.51 10.76 -2.47
CA GLU A 203 -10.44 11.83 -1.45
C GLU A 203 -11.41 11.49 -0.32
N ARG A 204 -10.86 11.26 0.89
CA ARG A 204 -11.64 10.97 2.11
C ARG A 204 -11.52 12.13 3.07
N GLU A 205 -12.62 12.81 3.36
CA GLU A 205 -12.64 13.98 4.26
C GLU A 205 -11.99 13.69 5.61
N SER A 206 -12.26 12.52 6.20
CA SER A 206 -11.67 12.11 7.48
C SER A 206 -10.15 11.94 7.45
N VAL A 207 -9.59 11.62 6.30
CA VAL A 207 -8.14 11.48 6.07
C VAL A 207 -7.51 12.85 5.81
N VAL A 208 -8.15 13.65 4.93
CA VAL A 208 -7.73 15.02 4.63
C VAL A 208 -7.71 15.89 5.89
N ALA A 209 -8.71 15.76 6.77
CA ALA A 209 -8.78 16.51 8.03
C ALA A 209 -7.61 16.21 9.00
N ARG A 210 -6.94 15.07 8.84
CA ARG A 210 -5.76 14.67 9.65
C ARG A 210 -4.42 14.98 8.98
N ALA A 211 -4.44 15.41 7.72
CA ALA A 211 -3.21 15.60 6.95
C ALA A 211 -2.53 16.92 7.25
N ASP A 212 -1.21 16.91 7.26
CA ASP A 212 -0.39 18.14 7.31
C ASP A 212 -0.38 18.80 5.92
N ARG A 213 -0.52 18.01 4.85
CA ARG A 213 -0.61 18.45 3.46
C ARG A 213 -1.52 17.52 2.65
N VAL A 214 -1.94 18.01 1.50
CA VAL A 214 -2.67 17.24 0.48
C VAL A 214 -1.88 17.28 -0.81
N ALA A 215 -1.80 16.14 -1.50
CA ALA A 215 -1.24 16.02 -2.84
C ALA A 215 -2.19 15.20 -3.73
N ARG A 216 -2.31 15.62 -5.00
CA ARG A 216 -3.18 14.98 -5.99
C ARG A 216 -2.39 14.31 -7.12
N SER A 217 -1.07 14.26 -6.96
CA SER A 217 -0.18 13.56 -7.90
C SER A 217 1.18 13.28 -7.27
N VAL A 218 1.92 12.30 -7.83
CA VAL A 218 3.26 11.98 -7.34
C VAL A 218 4.26 13.12 -7.60
N ASP A 219 4.10 13.85 -8.69
CA ASP A 219 4.96 15.01 -9.01
C ASP A 219 4.75 16.16 -8.02
N GLU A 220 3.52 16.38 -7.51
CA GLU A 220 3.29 17.30 -6.40
C GLU A 220 4.05 16.87 -5.15
N VAL A 221 4.03 15.56 -4.80
CA VAL A 221 4.82 15.05 -3.68
C VAL A 221 6.30 15.26 -3.90
N LEU A 222 6.82 14.91 -5.07
CA LEU A 222 8.24 15.10 -5.39
C LEU A 222 8.63 16.58 -5.32
N TRP A 223 7.79 17.48 -5.84
CA TRP A 223 8.00 18.93 -5.78
C TRP A 223 8.01 19.46 -4.35
N LEU A 224 7.04 19.06 -3.49
CA LEU A 224 6.95 19.45 -2.09
C LEU A 224 8.26 19.20 -1.31
N TYR A 225 8.93 18.10 -1.65
CA TYR A 225 10.17 17.68 -0.96
C TYR A 225 11.43 17.90 -1.80
N ARG A 226 11.33 18.69 -2.90
CA ARG A 226 12.45 19.07 -3.78
C ARG A 226 13.22 17.87 -4.32
N LEU A 227 12.52 16.82 -4.69
CA LEU A 227 13.07 15.62 -5.31
C LEU A 227 12.99 15.75 -6.84
N PRO A 228 14.11 15.52 -7.57
CA PRO A 228 14.19 15.72 -9.03
C PRO A 228 13.43 14.67 -9.85
#